data_f4b30599ffd00af5cfd1e215ff85a6f3
#
_entry.id   f4b30599ffd00af5cfd1e215ff85a6f3
#
_cell.length_a   1.000
_cell.length_b   1.000
_cell.length_c   1.000
_cell.angle_alpha   90.00
_cell.angle_beta   90.00
_cell.angle_gamma   90.00
#
_symmetry.space_group_name_H-M   'P 1'
#
loop_
_entity.id
_entity.type
_entity.pdbx_description
1 polymer ?
#
loop_
_entity_poly.entity_id
_entity_poly.type
_entity_poly.pdbx_seq_one_letter_code
_entity_poly.pdbx_strand_id
1 'polypeptide(L)'
;MGNTWGRLFRVTTWGESHGGATGAVVDGCPPRLPLSEADIQPDLDRRAPGQSALVSQRKESDTVQILSGVFEGQTLGTPISLLIPNEDMRPGDYREVREKYRPSHADYTYEAKYGVRDWRGGGRTSARETAGRVAAAAIARKLLAVHFNVTVVAWVSKVGRLIAECDHEKVTREQVDATPIRCPDLAVAERMIAAVEAARKDGNSLGGVVTCAVRGCPVGWGEPVFDRLEADLAKAVMSLPASKGFEIGSGFAGTDLTGAEHNDEFYMEGGRIRTRTNRSGGVQGGITNGETIYFRVAFKPTATIMREQDTVNIYREETTIQGRGRHDPCVLPRAVPMVEAMTALVLEDHALLHHAVT
;
A
#
# COMPACT_ATOMS: atom_id res chain seq x y z
N MET A 1 3.88 16.65 10.87
CA MET A 1 3.37 15.56 11.72
C MET A 1 2.91 14.41 10.84
N GLY A 2 3.11 13.14 11.26
CA GLY A 2 3.06 11.96 10.38
C GLY A 2 1.68 11.35 10.08
N ASN A 3 0.57 12.03 10.33
CA ASN A 3 -0.78 11.50 10.05
C ASN A 3 -1.44 12.13 8.82
N THR A 4 -0.74 13.07 8.18
CA THR A 4 -1.19 13.75 6.97
C THR A 4 -0.17 13.52 5.86
N TRP A 5 -0.65 13.20 4.68
CA TRP A 5 0.08 13.03 3.43
C TRP A 5 -0.36 14.11 2.43
N GLY A 6 0.53 14.42 1.45
CA GLY A 6 0.25 15.31 0.32
C GLY A 6 0.41 16.80 0.63
N ARG A 7 0.53 17.60 -0.41
CA ARG A 7 0.68 19.05 -0.38
C ARG A 7 -0.58 19.76 -0.86
N LEU A 8 -1.08 19.41 -2.03
CA LEU A 8 -2.32 19.91 -2.61
C LEU A 8 -3.44 18.88 -2.45
N PHE A 9 -3.20 17.61 -2.78
CA PHE A 9 -4.13 16.53 -2.46
C PHE A 9 -3.77 15.94 -1.10
N ARG A 10 -4.34 16.47 -0.04
CA ARG A 10 -3.99 16.14 1.33
C ARG A 10 -4.93 15.09 1.91
N VAL A 11 -4.34 14.10 2.57
CA VAL A 11 -5.08 13.03 3.24
C VAL A 11 -4.63 12.92 4.68
N THR A 12 -5.53 13.14 5.62
CA THR A 12 -5.31 12.87 7.05
C THR A 12 -6.08 11.63 7.46
N THR A 13 -5.37 10.57 7.90
CA THR A 13 -6.01 9.36 8.41
C THR A 13 -6.13 9.37 9.92
N TRP A 14 -7.19 8.76 10.46
CA TRP A 14 -7.51 8.70 11.88
C TRP A 14 -8.12 7.33 12.27
N GLY A 15 -8.21 7.07 13.57
CA GLY A 15 -8.81 5.87 14.12
C GLY A 15 -7.82 4.74 14.41
N GLU A 16 -8.20 3.84 15.31
CA GLU A 16 -7.45 2.70 15.82
C GLU A 16 -8.12 1.37 15.46
N SER A 17 -7.34 0.28 15.47
CA SER A 17 -7.81 -1.08 15.11
C SER A 17 -9.04 -1.54 15.91
N HIS A 18 -9.15 -1.15 17.17
CA HIS A 18 -10.22 -1.52 18.09
C HIS A 18 -10.93 -0.28 18.68
N GLY A 19 -10.84 0.87 17.99
CA GLY A 19 -11.70 2.03 18.20
C GLY A 19 -13.04 1.87 17.48
N GLY A 20 -13.94 2.83 17.61
CA GLY A 20 -15.28 2.78 16.99
C GLY A 20 -15.26 2.75 15.47
N ALA A 21 -14.28 3.42 14.85
CA ALA A 21 -14.11 3.51 13.41
C ALA A 21 -12.67 3.83 13.04
N THR A 22 -12.35 3.69 11.75
CA THR A 22 -11.20 4.30 11.09
C THR A 22 -11.68 5.13 9.92
N GLY A 23 -10.88 6.09 9.45
CA GLY A 23 -11.29 6.91 8.32
C GLY A 23 -10.19 7.83 7.81
N ALA A 24 -10.61 8.71 6.92
CA ALA A 24 -9.75 9.73 6.35
C ALA A 24 -10.51 11.04 6.10
N VAL A 25 -9.80 12.13 6.11
CA VAL A 25 -10.25 13.40 5.56
C VAL A 25 -9.38 13.70 4.35
N VAL A 26 -10.02 13.90 3.19
CA VAL A 26 -9.38 14.32 1.94
C VAL A 26 -9.64 15.81 1.76
N ASP A 27 -8.58 16.60 1.59
CA ASP A 27 -8.64 18.03 1.32
C ASP A 27 -7.86 18.34 0.04
N GLY A 28 -8.37 19.24 -0.80
CA GLY A 28 -7.77 19.57 -2.09
C GLY A 28 -8.31 18.74 -3.27
N CYS A 29 -9.35 17.94 -3.08
CA CYS A 29 -10.04 17.30 -4.19
C CYS A 29 -10.76 18.37 -5.04
N PRO A 30 -10.54 18.43 -6.37
CA PRO A 30 -11.26 19.36 -7.25
C PRO A 30 -12.78 19.19 -7.17
N PRO A 31 -13.57 20.27 -7.36
CA PRO A 31 -15.02 20.19 -7.40
C PRO A 31 -15.54 19.51 -8.68
N ARG A 32 -16.80 19.08 -8.64
CA ARG A 32 -17.55 18.50 -9.78
C ARG A 32 -17.08 17.13 -10.25
N LEU A 33 -16.25 16.42 -9.49
CA LEU A 33 -16.02 15.01 -9.72
C LEU A 33 -17.29 14.25 -9.31
N PRO A 34 -17.92 13.45 -10.20
CA PRO A 34 -18.98 12.53 -9.78
C PRO A 34 -18.41 11.54 -8.75
N LEU A 35 -19.00 11.48 -7.54
CA LEU A 35 -18.47 10.66 -6.45
C LEU A 35 -19.60 10.15 -5.56
N SER A 36 -19.54 8.84 -5.28
CA SER A 36 -20.38 8.15 -4.31
C SER A 36 -19.57 7.07 -3.61
N GLU A 37 -20.16 6.45 -2.59
CA GLU A 37 -19.55 5.29 -1.91
C GLU A 37 -19.26 4.13 -2.86
N ALA A 38 -20.09 3.94 -3.91
CA ALA A 38 -19.91 2.91 -4.92
C ALA A 38 -18.60 3.08 -5.74
N ASP A 39 -18.04 4.27 -5.79
CA ASP A 39 -16.74 4.53 -6.44
C ASP A 39 -15.55 4.12 -5.54
N ILE A 40 -15.75 4.06 -4.23
CA ILE A 40 -14.72 3.79 -3.23
C ILE A 40 -14.76 2.33 -2.77
N GLN A 41 -15.94 1.78 -2.58
CA GLN A 41 -16.17 0.47 -1.98
C GLN A 41 -15.39 -0.68 -2.66
N PRO A 42 -15.30 -0.77 -4.01
CA PRO A 42 -14.57 -1.85 -4.66
C PRO A 42 -13.08 -1.95 -4.27
N ASP A 43 -12.43 -0.83 -3.96
CA ASP A 43 -11.04 -0.84 -3.50
C ASP A 43 -10.91 -1.28 -2.04
N LEU A 44 -11.88 -0.89 -1.22
CA LEU A 44 -11.96 -1.36 0.16
C LEU A 44 -12.25 -2.86 0.22
N ASP A 45 -13.14 -3.38 -0.61
CA ASP A 45 -13.42 -4.82 -0.71
C ASP A 45 -12.15 -5.60 -1.05
N ARG A 46 -11.33 -5.10 -1.99
CA ARG A 46 -10.03 -5.71 -2.32
C ARG A 46 -9.04 -5.68 -1.15
N ARG A 47 -9.10 -4.66 -0.29
CA ARG A 47 -8.22 -4.54 0.88
C ARG A 47 -8.74 -5.32 2.08
N ALA A 48 -10.03 -5.53 2.22
CA ALA A 48 -10.69 -6.09 3.40
C ALA A 48 -10.01 -7.40 3.89
N PRO A 49 -9.98 -7.69 5.19
CA PRO A 49 -9.57 -9.00 5.69
C PRO A 49 -10.63 -10.06 5.38
N GLY A 50 -10.28 -11.34 5.57
CA GLY A 50 -11.26 -12.44 5.48
C GLY A 50 -11.56 -12.93 4.05
N GLN A 51 -10.87 -12.43 3.03
CA GLN A 51 -11.13 -12.79 1.62
C GLN A 51 -10.70 -14.23 1.27
N SER A 52 -9.70 -14.78 1.95
CA SER A 52 -9.19 -16.12 1.70
C SER A 52 -8.48 -16.70 2.93
N ALA A 53 -8.12 -17.98 2.86
CA ALA A 53 -7.33 -18.63 3.89
C ALA A 53 -5.89 -18.07 4.02
N LEU A 54 -5.44 -17.29 3.05
CA LEU A 54 -4.10 -16.70 2.99
C LEU A 54 -3.96 -15.42 3.81
N VAL A 55 -5.07 -14.83 4.24
CA VAL A 55 -5.12 -13.56 4.98
C VAL A 55 -5.84 -13.74 6.31
N SER A 56 -5.82 -12.71 7.14
CA SER A 56 -6.50 -12.67 8.44
C SER A 56 -7.98 -13.06 8.31
N GLN A 57 -8.45 -13.89 9.23
CA GLN A 57 -9.86 -14.35 9.32
C GLN A 57 -10.77 -13.36 10.05
N ARG A 58 -10.31 -12.13 10.31
CA ARG A 58 -11.16 -11.03 10.80
C ARG A 58 -12.23 -10.73 9.74
N LYS A 59 -13.46 -10.50 10.16
CA LYS A 59 -14.59 -10.19 9.27
C LYS A 59 -14.98 -8.74 9.44
N GLU A 60 -14.63 -7.92 8.46
CA GLU A 60 -15.01 -6.50 8.40
C GLU A 60 -15.70 -6.26 7.06
N SER A 61 -16.80 -5.56 7.07
CA SER A 61 -17.47 -5.15 5.83
C SER A 61 -16.68 -4.07 5.10
N ASP A 62 -15.87 -3.31 5.84
CA ASP A 62 -15.18 -2.12 5.36
C ASP A 62 -16.10 -1.13 4.63
N THR A 63 -17.39 -1.11 5.00
CA THR A 63 -18.38 -0.23 4.37
C THR A 63 -18.03 1.22 4.64
N VAL A 64 -17.78 1.97 3.57
CA VAL A 64 -17.45 3.39 3.65
C VAL A 64 -18.72 4.24 3.72
N GLN A 65 -18.62 5.36 4.45
CA GLN A 65 -19.61 6.42 4.48
C GLN A 65 -18.94 7.74 4.13
N ILE A 66 -19.52 8.50 3.21
CA ILE A 66 -19.12 9.88 2.90
C ILE A 66 -19.93 10.82 3.80
N LEU A 67 -19.27 11.53 4.71
CA LEU A 67 -19.94 12.38 5.69
C LEU A 67 -19.98 13.86 5.29
N SER A 68 -19.13 14.29 4.34
CA SER A 68 -19.03 15.68 3.86
C SER A 68 -18.33 15.75 2.52
N GLY A 69 -18.38 16.94 1.88
CA GLY A 69 -17.63 17.27 0.67
C GLY A 69 -18.26 16.79 -0.63
N VAL A 70 -19.44 16.17 -0.57
CA VAL A 70 -20.22 15.72 -1.74
C VAL A 70 -21.66 16.22 -1.62
N PHE A 71 -22.20 16.75 -2.70
CA PHE A 71 -23.60 17.18 -2.80
C PHE A 71 -24.15 16.81 -4.18
N GLU A 72 -25.35 16.22 -4.23
CA GLU A 72 -25.97 15.73 -5.45
C GLU A 72 -25.06 14.85 -6.31
N GLY A 73 -24.26 13.99 -5.64
CA GLY A 73 -23.33 13.06 -6.30
C GLY A 73 -22.08 13.70 -6.90
N GLN A 74 -21.74 14.94 -6.53
CA GLN A 74 -20.53 15.64 -7.01
C GLN A 74 -19.72 16.21 -5.86
N THR A 75 -18.38 16.22 -6.00
CA THR A 75 -17.48 16.87 -5.05
C THR A 75 -17.66 18.38 -5.06
N LEU A 76 -17.50 19.02 -3.89
CA LEU A 76 -17.70 20.46 -3.70
C LEU A 76 -16.40 21.27 -3.71
N GLY A 77 -15.21 20.62 -3.71
CA GLY A 77 -13.92 21.28 -3.45
C GLY A 77 -13.68 21.58 -1.96
N THR A 78 -14.58 21.12 -1.08
CA THR A 78 -14.44 21.20 0.38
C THR A 78 -13.97 19.86 0.93
N PRO A 79 -13.49 19.76 2.19
CA PRO A 79 -12.98 18.52 2.75
C PRO A 79 -14.00 17.38 2.70
N ILE A 80 -13.57 16.23 2.16
CA ILE A 80 -14.35 14.99 2.10
C ILE A 80 -13.98 14.14 3.30
N SER A 81 -14.94 13.91 4.19
CA SER A 81 -14.76 13.04 5.36
C SER A 81 -15.29 11.64 5.07
N LEU A 82 -14.42 10.65 5.26
CA LEU A 82 -14.71 9.23 5.05
C LEU A 82 -14.64 8.49 6.38
N LEU A 83 -15.69 7.70 6.67
CA LEU A 83 -15.80 6.90 7.88
C LEU A 83 -16.01 5.43 7.52
N ILE A 84 -15.27 4.53 8.19
CA ILE A 84 -15.35 3.08 8.04
C ILE A 84 -15.47 2.47 9.44
N PRO A 85 -16.65 1.96 9.84
CA PRO A 85 -16.87 1.36 11.15
C PRO A 85 -15.98 0.14 11.40
N ASN A 86 -15.64 -0.10 12.65
CA ASN A 86 -15.02 -1.35 13.10
C ASN A 86 -16.12 -2.26 13.65
N GLU A 87 -16.31 -3.44 13.06
CA GLU A 87 -17.41 -4.36 13.40
C GLU A 87 -16.95 -5.60 14.18
N ASP A 88 -15.80 -6.18 13.82
CA ASP A 88 -15.29 -7.43 14.40
C ASP A 88 -14.08 -7.20 15.32
N MET A 89 -14.31 -6.49 16.41
CA MET A 89 -13.31 -6.22 17.44
C MET A 89 -13.33 -7.31 18.52
N ARG A 90 -12.14 -7.89 18.84
CA ARG A 90 -11.97 -8.89 19.90
C ARG A 90 -10.82 -8.51 20.84
N PRO A 91 -11.01 -7.52 21.72
CA PRO A 91 -9.94 -7.05 22.62
C PRO A 91 -9.37 -8.15 23.51
N GLY A 92 -10.19 -9.16 23.86
CA GLY A 92 -9.78 -10.31 24.69
C GLY A 92 -8.62 -11.12 24.14
N ASP A 93 -8.47 -11.18 22.81
CA ASP A 93 -7.40 -11.94 22.12
C ASP A 93 -6.01 -11.32 22.35
N TYR A 94 -5.94 -10.08 22.86
CA TYR A 94 -4.71 -9.30 23.00
C TYR A 94 -4.28 -9.09 24.46
N ARG A 95 -4.86 -9.81 25.45
CA ARG A 95 -4.55 -9.61 26.88
C ARG A 95 -3.07 -9.81 27.20
N GLU A 96 -2.44 -10.82 26.62
CA GLU A 96 -1.01 -11.10 26.82
C GLU A 96 -0.11 -9.98 26.26
N VAL A 97 -0.51 -9.37 25.14
CA VAL A 97 0.19 -8.24 24.52
C VAL A 97 0.13 -6.96 25.38
N ARG A 98 -0.78 -6.88 26.34
CA ARG A 98 -0.84 -5.76 27.27
C ARG A 98 0.46 -5.57 28.05
N GLU A 99 1.06 -6.66 28.46
CA GLU A 99 2.23 -6.65 29.34
C GLU A 99 3.51 -7.12 28.66
N LYS A 100 3.42 -7.73 27.46
CA LYS A 100 4.57 -8.25 26.72
C LYS A 100 4.70 -7.56 25.36
N TYR A 101 5.93 -7.42 24.88
CA TYR A 101 6.20 -6.82 23.58
C TYR A 101 6.34 -7.91 22.51
N ARG A 102 5.57 -7.84 21.45
CA ARG A 102 5.71 -8.76 20.31
C ARG A 102 7.03 -8.50 19.58
N PRO A 103 7.88 -9.51 19.34
CA PRO A 103 9.10 -9.35 18.56
C PRO A 103 8.81 -8.75 17.17
N SER A 104 9.64 -7.78 16.75
CA SER A 104 9.50 -7.06 15.47
C SER A 104 8.18 -6.31 15.23
N HIS A 105 7.34 -6.15 16.26
CA HIS A 105 6.15 -5.31 16.23
C HIS A 105 6.44 -3.93 16.85
N ALA A 106 5.54 -2.96 16.64
CA ALA A 106 5.72 -1.59 17.13
C ALA A 106 5.37 -1.39 18.62
N ASP A 107 5.08 -2.45 19.38
CA ASP A 107 4.61 -2.37 20.75
C ASP A 107 5.58 -1.58 21.65
N TYR A 108 6.85 -1.99 21.67
CA TYR A 108 7.89 -1.33 22.47
C TYR A 108 8.16 0.11 22.02
N THR A 109 8.30 0.33 20.72
CA THR A 109 8.68 1.65 20.18
C THR A 109 7.60 2.70 20.38
N TYR A 110 6.32 2.32 20.32
CA TYR A 110 5.21 3.23 20.62
C TYR A 110 5.13 3.57 22.10
N GLU A 111 5.28 2.58 22.96
CA GLU A 111 5.29 2.81 24.40
C GLU A 111 6.48 3.66 24.85
N ALA A 112 7.67 3.37 24.34
CA ALA A 112 8.87 4.15 24.62
C ALA A 112 8.77 5.61 24.13
N LYS A 113 8.09 5.84 22.99
CA LYS A 113 7.95 7.18 22.41
C LYS A 113 6.85 8.00 23.07
N TYR A 114 5.67 7.40 23.31
CA TYR A 114 4.48 8.12 23.73
C TYR A 114 4.13 7.91 25.22
N GLY A 115 4.81 6.98 25.93
CA GLY A 115 4.50 6.61 27.30
C GLY A 115 3.21 5.80 27.49
N VAL A 116 2.46 5.60 26.41
CA VAL A 116 1.19 4.86 26.37
C VAL A 116 0.97 4.26 25.00
N ARG A 117 0.36 3.08 24.94
CA ARG A 117 -0.07 2.45 23.67
C ARG A 117 -1.43 1.82 23.80
N ASP A 118 -2.21 1.82 22.75
CA ASP A 118 -3.37 0.94 22.64
C ASP A 118 -2.89 -0.46 22.23
N TRP A 119 -2.84 -1.37 23.19
CA TRP A 119 -2.41 -2.76 22.98
C TRP A 119 -3.46 -3.60 22.23
N ARG A 120 -4.71 -3.15 22.15
CA ARG A 120 -5.81 -3.85 21.50
C ARG A 120 -5.61 -3.84 19.98
N GLY A 121 -5.22 -4.98 19.42
CA GLY A 121 -4.97 -5.13 17.98
C GLY A 121 -3.84 -4.24 17.42
N GLY A 122 -3.03 -3.62 18.29
CA GLY A 122 -1.93 -2.74 17.89
C GLY A 122 -2.33 -1.30 17.59
N GLY A 123 -3.56 -0.90 17.90
CA GLY A 123 -4.03 0.48 17.76
C GLY A 123 -3.80 1.03 16.34
N ARG A 124 -3.14 2.18 16.26
CA ARG A 124 -2.81 2.84 15.00
C ARG A 124 -1.66 2.19 14.22
N THR A 125 -0.89 1.26 14.82
CA THR A 125 0.16 0.51 14.12
C THR A 125 -0.39 -0.68 13.32
N SER A 126 -1.66 -0.97 13.49
CA SER A 126 -2.35 -2.04 12.79
C SER A 126 -2.56 -1.73 11.31
N ALA A 127 -2.51 -2.77 10.46
CA ALA A 127 -2.88 -2.65 9.05
C ALA A 127 -4.35 -2.18 8.83
N ARG A 128 -5.16 -2.12 9.89
CA ARG A 128 -6.53 -1.59 9.84
C ARG A 128 -6.58 -0.13 9.39
N GLU A 129 -5.60 0.70 9.79
CA GLU A 129 -5.56 2.13 9.42
C GLU A 129 -5.45 2.34 7.90
N THR A 130 -4.91 1.36 7.16
CA THR A 130 -4.81 1.44 5.71
C THR A 130 -6.16 1.47 4.99
N ALA A 131 -7.26 1.11 5.66
CA ALA A 131 -8.61 1.28 5.10
C ALA A 131 -8.89 2.76 4.79
N GLY A 132 -8.53 3.69 5.68
CA GLY A 132 -8.65 5.12 5.42
C GLY A 132 -7.81 5.59 4.24
N ARG A 133 -6.57 5.04 4.08
CA ARG A 133 -5.72 5.37 2.94
C ARG A 133 -6.31 4.89 1.62
N VAL A 134 -6.82 3.64 1.58
CA VAL A 134 -7.42 3.05 0.38
C VAL A 134 -8.70 3.80 0.00
N ALA A 135 -9.54 4.15 0.97
CA ALA A 135 -10.74 4.94 0.71
C ALA A 135 -10.42 6.31 0.10
N ALA A 136 -9.45 7.04 0.67
CA ALA A 136 -9.00 8.32 0.13
C ALA A 136 -8.37 8.19 -1.27
N ALA A 137 -7.58 7.13 -1.47
CA ALA A 137 -6.90 6.87 -2.74
C ALA A 137 -7.84 6.47 -3.87
N ALA A 138 -9.01 5.91 -3.58
CA ALA A 138 -10.03 5.63 -4.60
C ALA A 138 -10.49 6.93 -5.28
N ILE A 139 -10.57 8.04 -4.54
CA ILE A 139 -10.88 9.36 -5.09
C ILE A 139 -9.74 9.84 -6.00
N ALA A 140 -8.48 9.76 -5.53
CA ALA A 140 -7.30 10.12 -6.33
C ALA A 140 -7.21 9.29 -7.61
N ARG A 141 -7.41 7.96 -7.52
CA ARG A 141 -7.42 7.07 -8.69
C ARG A 141 -8.51 7.44 -9.70
N LYS A 142 -9.70 7.82 -9.22
CA LYS A 142 -10.79 8.28 -10.11
C LYS A 142 -10.40 9.56 -10.84
N LEU A 143 -9.79 10.54 -10.16
CA LEU A 143 -9.28 11.76 -10.79
C LEU A 143 -8.23 11.46 -11.85
N LEU A 144 -7.23 10.63 -11.52
CA LEU A 144 -6.18 10.21 -12.44
C LEU A 144 -6.73 9.50 -13.69
N ALA A 145 -7.73 8.63 -13.52
CA ALA A 145 -8.36 7.94 -14.63
C ALA A 145 -9.18 8.89 -15.54
N VAL A 146 -9.98 9.77 -14.93
CA VAL A 146 -10.87 10.68 -15.68
C VAL A 146 -10.09 11.77 -16.42
N HIS A 147 -9.07 12.35 -15.80
CA HIS A 147 -8.36 13.50 -16.38
C HIS A 147 -7.17 13.12 -17.24
N PHE A 148 -6.49 11.99 -16.93
CA PHE A 148 -5.23 11.64 -17.57
C PHE A 148 -5.21 10.23 -18.17
N ASN A 149 -6.25 9.42 -17.96
CA ASN A 149 -6.28 8.01 -18.36
C ASN A 149 -5.13 7.20 -17.75
N VAL A 150 -4.67 7.57 -16.55
CA VAL A 150 -3.63 6.86 -15.81
C VAL A 150 -4.21 5.63 -15.16
N THR A 151 -3.51 4.50 -15.30
CA THR A 151 -3.84 3.25 -14.63
C THR A 151 -2.73 2.83 -13.67
N VAL A 152 -3.12 2.36 -12.49
CA VAL A 152 -2.21 1.84 -11.47
C VAL A 152 -2.58 0.40 -11.19
N VAL A 153 -1.63 -0.52 -11.38
CA VAL A 153 -1.81 -1.96 -11.14
C VAL A 153 -0.64 -2.49 -10.34
N ALA A 154 -0.92 -3.17 -9.24
CA ALA A 154 0.11 -3.85 -8.45
C ALA A 154 -0.22 -5.34 -8.33
N TRP A 155 0.82 -6.16 -8.14
CA TRP A 155 0.69 -7.61 -8.01
C TRP A 155 1.78 -8.21 -7.13
N VAL A 156 1.53 -9.40 -6.62
CA VAL A 156 2.54 -10.17 -5.89
C VAL A 156 3.50 -10.81 -6.89
N SER A 157 4.75 -10.36 -6.89
CA SER A 157 5.81 -10.88 -7.75
C SER A 157 6.75 -11.85 -7.02
N LYS A 158 6.74 -11.90 -5.68
CA LYS A 158 7.56 -12.83 -4.89
C LYS A 158 6.89 -13.18 -3.58
N VAL A 159 6.96 -14.48 -3.21
CA VAL A 159 6.62 -14.98 -1.87
C VAL A 159 7.75 -15.89 -1.40
N GLY A 160 8.39 -15.53 -0.29
CA GLY A 160 9.57 -16.25 0.19
C GLY A 160 10.65 -16.31 -0.90
N ARG A 161 10.93 -17.51 -1.43
CA ARG A 161 11.90 -17.74 -2.51
C ARG A 161 11.27 -17.92 -3.89
N LEU A 162 9.94 -17.97 -3.98
CA LEU A 162 9.21 -18.15 -5.23
C LEU A 162 9.05 -16.80 -5.93
N ILE A 163 9.47 -16.71 -7.17
CA ILE A 163 9.44 -15.48 -7.98
C ILE A 163 8.57 -15.73 -9.21
N ALA A 164 7.69 -14.78 -9.51
CA ALA A 164 6.92 -14.68 -10.74
C ALA A 164 7.46 -13.51 -11.56
N GLU A 165 7.86 -13.79 -12.80
CA GLU A 165 8.29 -12.78 -13.75
C GLU A 165 7.09 -12.41 -14.64
N CYS A 166 6.61 -11.18 -14.50
CA CYS A 166 5.47 -10.67 -15.24
C CYS A 166 5.88 -9.39 -15.97
N ASP A 167 5.43 -9.26 -17.22
CA ASP A 167 5.64 -8.07 -18.02
C ASP A 167 4.81 -6.90 -17.46
N HIS A 168 5.47 -5.91 -16.86
CA HIS A 168 4.83 -4.75 -16.24
C HIS A 168 4.03 -3.89 -17.24
N GLU A 169 4.27 -4.01 -18.55
CA GLU A 169 3.48 -3.35 -19.58
C GLU A 169 2.10 -4.01 -19.79
N LYS A 170 1.94 -5.29 -19.44
CA LYS A 170 0.79 -6.11 -19.83
C LYS A 170 -0.10 -6.58 -18.69
N VAL A 171 0.42 -6.62 -17.46
CA VAL A 171 -0.38 -7.09 -16.31
C VAL A 171 -1.63 -6.25 -16.14
N THR A 172 -2.80 -6.91 -16.06
CA THR A 172 -4.08 -6.25 -15.80
C THR A 172 -4.61 -6.56 -14.40
N ARG A 173 -5.53 -5.73 -13.91
CA ARG A 173 -6.16 -5.91 -12.61
C ARG A 173 -6.94 -7.24 -12.53
N GLU A 174 -7.59 -7.63 -13.64
CA GLU A 174 -8.35 -8.88 -13.75
C GLU A 174 -7.42 -10.09 -13.60
N GLN A 175 -6.24 -10.06 -14.20
CA GLN A 175 -5.23 -11.11 -14.03
C GLN A 175 -4.71 -11.19 -12.59
N VAL A 176 -4.52 -10.04 -11.94
CA VAL A 176 -4.09 -9.98 -10.54
C VAL A 176 -5.16 -10.55 -9.61
N ASP A 177 -6.40 -10.16 -9.78
CA ASP A 177 -7.51 -10.57 -8.92
C ASP A 177 -8.03 -11.99 -9.23
N ALA A 178 -7.55 -12.64 -10.31
CA ALA A 178 -7.89 -14.02 -10.67
C ALA A 178 -7.38 -15.06 -9.64
N THR A 179 -6.38 -14.72 -8.83
CA THR A 179 -5.83 -15.62 -7.81
C THR A 179 -5.92 -15.00 -6.40
N PRO A 180 -6.16 -15.80 -5.34
CA PRO A 180 -6.25 -15.28 -3.98
C PRO A 180 -4.91 -14.75 -3.46
N ILE A 181 -3.78 -15.13 -4.06
CA ILE A 181 -2.44 -14.59 -3.75
C ILE A 181 -2.14 -13.31 -4.52
N ARG A 182 -2.95 -12.95 -5.54
CA ARG A 182 -2.77 -11.80 -6.43
C ARG A 182 -1.48 -11.82 -7.24
N CYS A 183 -1.11 -12.99 -7.73
CA CYS A 183 -0.03 -13.21 -8.67
C CYS A 183 -0.61 -13.52 -10.06
N PRO A 184 -0.25 -12.77 -11.14
CA PRO A 184 -0.78 -12.98 -12.48
C PRO A 184 -0.31 -14.28 -13.14
N ASP A 185 0.86 -14.81 -12.74
CA ASP A 185 1.37 -16.10 -13.20
C ASP A 185 0.67 -17.22 -12.42
N LEU A 186 -0.27 -17.92 -13.07
CA LEU A 186 -1.09 -18.94 -12.43
C LEU A 186 -0.28 -20.12 -11.90
N ALA A 187 0.75 -20.56 -12.62
CA ALA A 187 1.58 -21.70 -12.21
C ALA A 187 2.43 -21.37 -10.97
N VAL A 188 2.97 -20.15 -10.92
CA VAL A 188 3.72 -19.69 -9.76
C VAL A 188 2.77 -19.34 -8.60
N ALA A 189 1.57 -18.83 -8.90
CA ALA A 189 0.55 -18.52 -7.90
C ALA A 189 0.14 -19.77 -7.09
N GLU A 190 -0.08 -20.91 -7.72
CA GLU A 190 -0.38 -22.18 -7.05
C GLU A 190 0.73 -22.59 -6.08
N ARG A 191 1.99 -22.45 -6.48
CA ARG A 191 3.14 -22.74 -5.62
C ARG A 191 3.25 -21.76 -4.46
N MET A 192 2.98 -20.48 -4.69
CA MET A 192 2.96 -19.45 -3.65
C MET A 192 1.86 -19.71 -2.62
N ILE A 193 0.66 -20.09 -3.08
CA ILE A 193 -0.47 -20.47 -2.21
C ILE A 193 -0.09 -21.65 -1.32
N ALA A 194 0.45 -22.73 -1.91
CA ALA A 194 0.88 -23.91 -1.16
C ALA A 194 1.96 -23.56 -0.11
N ALA A 195 2.91 -22.68 -0.45
CA ALA A 195 3.94 -22.23 0.49
C ALA A 195 3.37 -21.43 1.67
N VAL A 196 2.40 -20.52 1.43
CA VAL A 196 1.73 -19.75 2.49
C VAL A 196 0.90 -20.67 3.39
N GLU A 197 0.18 -21.64 2.83
CA GLU A 197 -0.59 -22.60 3.59
C GLU A 197 0.31 -23.51 4.46
N ALA A 198 1.46 -23.94 3.94
CA ALA A 198 2.45 -24.68 4.71
C ALA A 198 2.98 -23.84 5.89
N ALA A 199 3.36 -22.60 5.64
CA ALA A 199 3.79 -21.68 6.68
C ALA A 199 2.71 -21.45 7.74
N ARG A 200 1.44 -21.29 7.33
CA ARG A 200 0.31 -21.14 8.25
C ARG A 200 0.12 -22.37 9.13
N LYS A 201 0.19 -23.59 8.55
CA LYS A 201 0.09 -24.86 9.31
C LYS A 201 1.22 -25.00 10.34
N ASP A 202 2.39 -24.48 10.01
CA ASP A 202 3.58 -24.45 10.87
C ASP A 202 3.54 -23.29 11.92
N GLY A 203 2.44 -22.54 12.00
CA GLY A 203 2.30 -21.39 12.90
C GLY A 203 3.20 -20.21 12.54
N ASN A 204 3.66 -20.12 11.31
CA ASN A 204 4.63 -19.15 10.80
C ASN A 204 4.00 -18.19 9.77
N SER A 205 4.80 -17.29 9.22
CA SER A 205 4.39 -16.31 8.19
C SER A 205 5.45 -16.16 7.10
N LEU A 206 5.03 -15.72 5.91
CA LEU A 206 5.91 -15.43 4.80
C LEU A 206 5.79 -13.95 4.37
N GLY A 207 6.93 -13.37 4.01
CA GLY A 207 7.02 -12.09 3.32
C GLY A 207 7.28 -12.27 1.83
N GLY A 208 7.50 -11.18 1.14
CA GLY A 208 7.82 -11.19 -0.29
C GLY A 208 7.84 -9.79 -0.89
N VAL A 209 7.49 -9.69 -2.17
CA VAL A 209 7.55 -8.45 -2.95
C VAL A 209 6.25 -8.21 -3.69
N VAL A 210 5.80 -6.96 -3.65
CA VAL A 210 4.74 -6.42 -4.51
C VAL A 210 5.39 -5.55 -5.56
N THR A 211 5.13 -5.83 -6.84
CA THR A 211 5.48 -4.98 -7.97
C THR A 211 4.29 -4.10 -8.33
N CYS A 212 4.55 -2.85 -8.68
CA CYS A 212 3.54 -1.90 -9.14
C CYS A 212 3.96 -1.28 -10.47
N ALA A 213 3.00 -1.13 -11.38
CA ALA A 213 3.16 -0.44 -12.65
C ALA A 213 2.11 0.67 -12.79
N VAL A 214 2.55 1.83 -13.28
CA VAL A 214 1.69 2.97 -13.64
C VAL A 214 1.84 3.22 -15.12
N ARG A 215 0.74 3.18 -15.85
CA ARG A 215 0.69 3.41 -17.29
C ARG A 215 -0.12 4.65 -17.63
N GLY A 216 0.25 5.33 -18.70
CA GLY A 216 -0.44 6.53 -19.15
C GLY A 216 -0.07 7.81 -18.39
N CYS A 217 0.95 7.76 -17.52
CA CYS A 217 1.40 8.94 -16.79
C CYS A 217 2.02 9.96 -17.77
N PRO A 218 1.56 11.23 -17.77
CA PRO A 218 2.15 12.26 -18.61
C PRO A 218 3.62 12.55 -18.26
N VAL A 219 4.36 13.14 -19.19
CA VAL A 219 5.68 13.71 -18.91
C VAL A 219 5.52 14.95 -18.01
N GLY A 220 6.42 15.11 -17.03
CA GLY A 220 6.54 16.35 -16.27
C GLY A 220 6.09 16.30 -14.82
N TRP A 221 5.56 15.17 -14.32
CA TRP A 221 5.21 15.04 -12.90
C TRP A 221 6.43 14.71 -12.05
N GLY A 222 6.66 15.47 -11.02
CA GLY A 222 7.79 15.35 -10.10
C GLY A 222 8.43 16.70 -9.84
N GLU A 223 8.96 16.91 -8.65
CA GLU A 223 9.54 18.18 -8.22
C GLU A 223 11.00 17.99 -7.77
N PRO A 224 12.00 18.39 -8.57
CA PRO A 224 13.36 18.45 -8.06
C PRO A 224 13.45 19.53 -6.97
N VAL A 225 14.37 19.45 -6.01
CA VAL A 225 15.42 18.46 -5.88
C VAL A 225 15.05 17.35 -4.91
N PHE A 226 14.31 17.66 -3.83
CA PHE A 226 14.01 16.74 -2.72
C PHE A 226 12.70 15.98 -2.93
N ASP A 227 11.77 16.56 -3.66
CA ASP A 227 10.42 16.02 -3.89
C ASP A 227 10.32 15.31 -5.25
N ARG A 228 11.39 14.59 -5.60
CA ARG A 228 11.42 13.71 -6.77
C ARG A 228 10.29 12.69 -6.67
N LEU A 229 9.67 12.36 -7.80
CA LEU A 229 8.56 11.43 -7.81
C LEU A 229 8.93 10.08 -7.18
N GLU A 230 10.09 9.52 -7.50
CA GLU A 230 10.57 8.27 -6.91
C GLU A 230 10.84 8.38 -5.40
N ALA A 231 11.23 9.55 -4.91
CA ALA A 231 11.43 9.79 -3.48
C ALA A 231 10.09 9.82 -2.73
N ASP A 232 9.07 10.49 -3.29
CA ASP A 232 7.74 10.53 -2.71
C ASP A 232 7.05 9.15 -2.81
N LEU A 233 7.21 8.41 -3.92
CA LEU A 233 6.75 7.02 -4.02
C LEU A 233 7.39 6.14 -2.94
N ALA A 234 8.72 6.22 -2.78
CA ALA A 234 9.43 5.47 -1.75
C ALA A 234 8.91 5.81 -0.35
N LYS A 235 8.80 7.09 0.00
CA LYS A 235 8.26 7.57 1.28
C LYS A 235 6.84 7.05 1.52
N ALA A 236 5.98 7.10 0.49
CA ALA A 236 4.60 6.67 0.57
C ALA A 236 4.48 5.17 0.87
N VAL A 237 5.13 4.32 0.07
CA VAL A 237 5.03 2.87 0.23
C VAL A 237 5.82 2.35 1.43
N MET A 238 6.92 3.02 1.81
CA MET A 238 7.68 2.70 3.03
C MET A 238 6.93 3.08 4.32
N SER A 239 5.88 3.89 4.22
CA SER A 239 4.97 4.16 5.34
C SER A 239 3.94 3.05 5.59
N LEU A 240 3.84 2.06 4.68
CA LEU A 240 2.94 0.92 4.85
C LEU A 240 3.45 -0.04 5.93
N PRO A 241 2.57 -0.66 6.73
CA PRO A 241 2.97 -1.69 7.67
C PRO A 241 3.73 -2.83 6.99
N ALA A 242 4.79 -3.31 7.63
CA ALA A 242 5.66 -4.40 7.18
C ALA A 242 6.55 -4.11 5.96
N SER A 243 6.47 -2.95 5.31
CA SER A 243 7.39 -2.58 4.23
C SER A 243 8.83 -2.47 4.73
N LYS A 244 9.81 -2.89 3.91
CA LYS A 244 11.25 -2.95 4.27
C LYS A 244 12.20 -2.58 3.14
N GLY A 245 11.71 -2.38 1.92
CA GLY A 245 12.54 -1.99 0.80
C GLY A 245 11.71 -1.44 -0.34
N PHE A 246 12.34 -0.58 -1.11
CA PHE A 246 11.81 0.02 -2.33
C PHE A 246 12.91 0.06 -3.37
N GLU A 247 12.59 -0.28 -4.61
CA GLU A 247 13.45 -0.06 -5.76
C GLU A 247 12.60 0.27 -6.99
N ILE A 248 13.08 1.18 -7.83
CA ILE A 248 12.43 1.64 -9.05
C ILE A 248 13.24 1.26 -10.28
N GLY A 249 12.58 0.93 -11.37
CA GLY A 249 13.24 0.53 -12.61
C GLY A 249 14.14 -0.70 -12.42
N SER A 250 15.37 -0.61 -12.91
CA SER A 250 16.40 -1.65 -12.73
C SER A 250 16.78 -1.86 -11.25
N GLY A 251 16.57 -0.85 -10.38
CA GLY A 251 16.84 -0.94 -8.95
C GLY A 251 18.28 -1.35 -8.66
N PHE A 252 18.47 -2.25 -7.68
CA PHE A 252 19.80 -2.73 -7.31
C PHE A 252 20.52 -3.47 -8.44
N ALA A 253 19.79 -4.21 -9.29
CA ALA A 253 20.39 -4.92 -10.43
C ALA A 253 21.02 -3.97 -11.46
N GLY A 254 20.57 -2.70 -11.52
CA GLY A 254 21.18 -1.68 -12.36
C GLY A 254 22.63 -1.35 -11.99
N THR A 255 23.04 -1.65 -10.75
CA THR A 255 24.43 -1.40 -10.29
C THR A 255 25.46 -2.34 -10.92
N ASP A 256 25.02 -3.47 -11.48
CA ASP A 256 25.86 -4.43 -12.18
C ASP A 256 26.11 -4.04 -13.65
N LEU A 257 25.41 -3.01 -14.15
CA LEU A 257 25.47 -2.56 -15.53
C LEU A 257 26.46 -1.40 -15.69
N THR A 258 27.12 -1.34 -16.86
CA THR A 258 27.85 -0.14 -17.28
C THR A 258 26.86 0.97 -17.69
N GLY A 259 27.33 2.23 -17.76
CA GLY A 259 26.49 3.33 -18.22
C GLY A 259 25.94 3.11 -19.62
N ALA A 260 26.70 2.54 -20.53
CA ALA A 260 26.27 2.21 -21.88
C ALA A 260 25.15 1.14 -21.91
N GLU A 261 25.20 0.17 -21.00
CA GLU A 261 24.17 -0.86 -20.86
C GLU A 261 22.93 -0.34 -20.14
N HIS A 262 23.10 0.60 -19.21
CA HIS A 262 21.99 1.11 -18.39
C HIS A 262 21.22 2.23 -19.07
N ASN A 263 21.84 3.06 -19.92
CA ASN A 263 21.21 4.23 -20.50
C ASN A 263 19.98 3.88 -21.35
N ASP A 264 18.88 4.56 -21.09
CA ASP A 264 17.65 4.50 -21.86
C ASP A 264 17.75 5.49 -23.04
N GLU A 265 18.19 4.99 -24.22
CA GLU A 265 18.36 5.82 -25.42
C GLU A 265 17.04 6.38 -25.90
N PHE A 266 17.01 7.68 -26.23
CA PHE A 266 15.83 8.34 -26.77
C PHE A 266 15.62 8.06 -28.26
N TYR A 267 14.34 7.99 -28.64
CA TYR A 267 13.94 7.94 -30.04
C TYR A 267 12.58 8.63 -30.25
N MET A 268 12.22 8.90 -31.50
CA MET A 268 10.94 9.51 -31.87
C MET A 268 9.95 8.43 -32.34
N GLU A 269 8.74 8.43 -31.74
CA GLU A 269 7.64 7.57 -32.15
C GLU A 269 6.33 8.36 -32.14
N GLY A 270 5.66 8.46 -33.28
CA GLY A 270 4.36 9.16 -33.39
C GLY A 270 4.38 10.61 -32.89
N GLY A 271 5.48 11.32 -33.07
CA GLY A 271 5.64 12.72 -32.60
C GLY A 271 5.96 12.86 -31.10
N ARG A 272 6.21 11.74 -30.40
CA ARG A 272 6.58 11.72 -28.99
C ARG A 272 8.01 11.23 -28.80
N ILE A 273 8.69 11.78 -27.81
CA ILE A 273 9.99 11.25 -27.35
C ILE A 273 9.71 10.02 -26.49
N ARG A 274 10.37 8.91 -26.82
CA ARG A 274 10.28 7.63 -26.11
C ARG A 274 11.68 7.13 -25.75
N THR A 275 11.77 6.12 -24.92
CA THR A 275 13.04 5.44 -24.60
C THR A 275 13.03 3.99 -25.12
N ARG A 276 14.18 3.51 -25.62
CA ARG A 276 14.32 2.14 -26.18
C ARG A 276 14.25 1.06 -25.10
N THR A 277 14.68 1.41 -23.91
CA THR A 277 14.62 0.61 -22.68
C THR A 277 13.97 1.48 -21.59
N ASN A 278 13.60 0.88 -20.50
CA ASN A 278 13.00 1.62 -19.35
C ASN A 278 13.66 1.22 -18.04
N ARG A 279 15.00 1.24 -18.00
CA ARG A 279 15.78 0.91 -16.80
C ARG A 279 15.64 1.96 -15.70
N SER A 280 15.38 3.21 -16.11
CA SER A 280 15.05 4.31 -15.19
C SER A 280 13.69 4.15 -14.51
N GLY A 281 12.83 3.23 -14.99
CA GLY A 281 11.51 3.00 -14.39
C GLY A 281 10.53 4.15 -14.57
N GLY A 282 10.56 4.83 -15.73
CA GLY A 282 9.61 5.91 -16.09
C GLY A 282 9.92 7.27 -15.46
N VAL A 283 11.02 7.40 -14.71
CA VAL A 283 11.40 8.63 -14.00
C VAL A 283 12.86 8.97 -14.28
N GLN A 284 13.13 10.20 -14.72
CA GLN A 284 14.48 10.70 -14.98
C GLN A 284 14.63 12.07 -14.34
N GLY A 285 15.69 12.25 -13.54
CA GLY A 285 15.91 13.50 -12.80
C GLY A 285 14.85 13.84 -11.75
N GLY A 286 14.03 12.86 -11.35
CA GLY A 286 12.93 13.03 -10.41
C GLY A 286 11.58 13.34 -11.07
N ILE A 287 11.53 13.34 -12.42
CA ILE A 287 10.38 13.76 -13.21
C ILE A 287 9.98 12.62 -14.15
N THR A 288 8.68 12.42 -14.37
CA THR A 288 8.14 11.40 -15.29
C THR A 288 8.56 11.70 -16.72
N ASN A 289 8.97 10.67 -17.47
CA ASN A 289 9.39 10.78 -18.87
C ASN A 289 8.34 10.26 -19.87
N GLY A 290 7.14 9.85 -19.40
CA GLY A 290 6.04 9.33 -20.22
C GLY A 290 6.07 7.82 -20.47
N GLU A 291 7.11 7.13 -20.01
CA GLU A 291 7.16 5.66 -20.02
C GLU A 291 6.44 5.10 -18.78
N THR A 292 6.19 3.79 -18.80
CA THR A 292 5.58 3.10 -17.64
C THR A 292 6.46 3.26 -16.40
N ILE A 293 5.89 3.80 -15.33
CA ILE A 293 6.57 3.81 -14.03
C ILE A 293 6.41 2.43 -13.42
N TYR A 294 7.53 1.76 -13.08
CA TYR A 294 7.45 0.49 -12.37
C TYR A 294 8.46 0.43 -11.22
N PHE A 295 8.02 -0.17 -10.12
CA PHE A 295 8.81 -0.28 -8.90
C PHE A 295 8.40 -1.52 -8.09
N ARG A 296 9.22 -1.89 -7.12
CA ARG A 296 9.04 -3.06 -6.25
C ARG A 296 9.11 -2.65 -4.79
N VAL A 297 8.24 -3.24 -3.97
CA VAL A 297 8.18 -3.00 -2.53
C VAL A 297 8.33 -4.32 -1.80
N ALA A 298 9.36 -4.42 -0.95
CA ALA A 298 9.60 -5.60 -0.12
C ALA A 298 8.81 -5.51 1.19
N PHE A 299 8.14 -6.60 1.55
CA PHE A 299 7.40 -6.76 2.80
C PHE A 299 8.02 -7.89 3.62
N LYS A 300 8.33 -7.61 4.88
CA LYS A 300 8.77 -8.65 5.81
C LYS A 300 7.63 -9.61 6.16
N PRO A 301 7.94 -10.83 6.64
CA PRO A 301 6.93 -11.69 7.24
C PRO A 301 6.17 -10.98 8.37
N THR A 302 4.91 -11.33 8.57
CA THR A 302 4.08 -10.79 9.65
C THR A 302 4.71 -11.15 11.00
N ALA A 303 4.87 -10.16 11.88
CA ALA A 303 5.60 -10.33 13.13
C ALA A 303 4.89 -11.22 14.16
N THR A 304 3.56 -11.23 14.15
CA THR A 304 2.79 -12.06 15.08
C THR A 304 2.61 -13.45 14.49
N ILE A 305 3.28 -14.43 15.08
CA ILE A 305 3.25 -15.85 14.69
C ILE A 305 2.77 -16.72 15.85
N MET A 306 2.27 -17.94 15.55
CA MET A 306 1.73 -18.88 16.54
C MET A 306 2.82 -19.76 17.18
N ARG A 307 4.09 -19.37 17.03
CA ARG A 307 5.23 -20.02 17.69
C ARG A 307 5.63 -19.23 18.91
N GLU A 308 6.10 -19.93 19.95
CA GLU A 308 6.72 -19.30 21.10
C GLU A 308 7.99 -18.59 20.70
N GLN A 309 8.17 -17.37 21.20
CA GLN A 309 9.32 -16.50 20.96
C GLN A 309 9.76 -15.83 22.25
N ASP A 310 11.07 -15.67 22.42
CA ASP A 310 11.62 -14.89 23.51
C ASP A 310 11.28 -13.41 23.36
N THR A 311 10.98 -12.76 24.47
CA THR A 311 10.65 -11.34 24.54
C THR A 311 10.92 -10.79 25.93
N VAL A 312 10.56 -9.52 26.13
CA VAL A 312 10.54 -8.86 27.46
C VAL A 312 9.16 -8.28 27.76
N ASN A 313 8.82 -8.21 29.03
CA ASN A 313 7.61 -7.57 29.50
C ASN A 313 7.82 -6.06 29.82
N ILE A 314 6.74 -5.36 30.17
CA ILE A 314 6.77 -3.93 30.54
C ILE A 314 7.60 -3.65 31.81
N TYR A 315 7.85 -4.68 32.64
CA TYR A 315 8.68 -4.61 33.85
C TYR A 315 10.17 -4.84 33.56
N ARG A 316 10.55 -5.03 32.28
CA ARG A 316 11.91 -5.30 31.81
C ARG A 316 12.44 -6.69 32.21
N GLU A 317 11.56 -7.65 32.36
CA GLU A 317 11.88 -9.03 32.67
C GLU A 317 11.83 -9.88 31.39
N GLU A 318 12.79 -10.79 31.22
CA GLU A 318 12.79 -11.76 30.14
C GLU A 318 11.61 -12.74 30.30
N THR A 319 10.93 -13.02 29.20
CA THR A 319 9.76 -13.90 29.16
C THR A 319 9.57 -14.46 27.75
N THR A 320 8.55 -15.27 27.55
CA THR A 320 8.14 -15.72 26.23
C THR A 320 6.76 -15.20 25.87
N ILE A 321 6.48 -15.14 24.56
CA ILE A 321 5.17 -14.83 24.02
C ILE A 321 4.85 -15.78 22.86
N GLN A 322 3.61 -16.24 22.80
CA GLN A 322 3.07 -16.95 21.66
C GLN A 322 1.94 -16.12 21.06
N GLY A 323 2.06 -15.77 19.79
CA GLY A 323 1.01 -14.99 19.10
C GLY A 323 -0.30 -15.76 19.08
N ARG A 324 -1.36 -15.11 19.56
CA ARG A 324 -2.74 -15.60 19.49
C ARG A 324 -3.56 -14.64 18.66
N GLY A 325 -4.65 -15.11 18.05
CA GLY A 325 -5.56 -14.26 17.28
C GLY A 325 -5.46 -14.50 15.76
N ARG A 326 -6.09 -13.58 15.01
CA ARG A 326 -6.32 -13.71 13.57
C ARG A 326 -5.33 -12.84 12.79
N HIS A 327 -4.11 -13.34 12.61
CA HIS A 327 -3.05 -12.64 11.88
C HIS A 327 -2.94 -13.13 10.43
N ASP A 328 -2.41 -12.27 9.56
CA ASP A 328 -2.15 -12.63 8.16
C ASP A 328 -0.94 -13.60 8.12
N PRO A 329 -1.06 -14.85 7.65
CA PRO A 329 0.10 -15.69 7.36
C PRO A 329 0.95 -15.13 6.21
N CYS A 330 0.33 -14.31 5.36
CA CYS A 330 1.00 -13.52 4.32
C CYS A 330 0.26 -12.20 4.13
N VAL A 331 0.94 -11.07 4.31
CA VAL A 331 0.33 -9.73 4.16
C VAL A 331 0.16 -9.33 2.70
N LEU A 332 0.90 -9.97 1.77
CA LEU A 332 1.04 -9.51 0.39
C LEU A 332 -0.28 -9.35 -0.37
N PRO A 333 -1.26 -10.28 -0.29
CA PRO A 333 -2.53 -10.08 -1.00
C PRO A 333 -3.25 -8.79 -0.61
N ARG A 334 -3.14 -8.41 0.67
CA ARG A 334 -3.72 -7.15 1.16
C ARG A 334 -2.83 -5.94 0.89
N ALA A 335 -1.52 -6.15 0.76
CA ALA A 335 -0.57 -5.08 0.42
C ALA A 335 -0.74 -4.57 -1.01
N VAL A 336 -1.19 -5.41 -1.95
CA VAL A 336 -1.43 -5.01 -3.35
C VAL A 336 -2.31 -3.76 -3.45
N PRO A 337 -3.57 -3.72 -2.99
CA PRO A 337 -4.38 -2.51 -3.05
C PRO A 337 -3.84 -1.36 -2.18
N MET A 338 -3.04 -1.64 -1.14
CA MET A 338 -2.40 -0.59 -0.35
C MET A 338 -1.27 0.09 -1.12
N VAL A 339 -0.49 -0.66 -1.91
CA VAL A 339 0.56 -0.10 -2.79
C VAL A 339 -0.08 0.71 -3.90
N GLU A 340 -1.13 0.18 -4.56
CA GLU A 340 -1.90 0.93 -5.57
C GLU A 340 -2.45 2.25 -4.97
N ALA A 341 -2.99 2.21 -3.77
CA ALA A 341 -3.53 3.37 -3.08
C ALA A 341 -2.47 4.44 -2.82
N MET A 342 -1.34 4.06 -2.22
CA MET A 342 -0.27 5.04 -1.95
C MET A 342 0.30 5.63 -3.23
N THR A 343 0.41 4.83 -4.30
CA THR A 343 0.83 5.30 -5.62
C THR A 343 -0.14 6.34 -6.18
N ALA A 344 -1.44 6.07 -6.13
CA ALA A 344 -2.45 7.01 -6.63
C ALA A 344 -2.44 8.33 -5.85
N LEU A 345 -2.26 8.30 -4.52
CA LEU A 345 -2.14 9.51 -3.71
C LEU A 345 -0.92 10.37 -4.08
N VAL A 346 0.22 9.73 -4.35
CA VAL A 346 1.43 10.43 -4.79
C VAL A 346 1.21 11.08 -6.15
N LEU A 347 0.69 10.31 -7.11
CA LEU A 347 0.51 10.78 -8.49
C LEU A 347 -0.50 11.92 -8.58
N GLU A 348 -1.61 11.85 -7.83
CA GLU A 348 -2.61 12.92 -7.83
C GLU A 348 -2.06 14.22 -7.22
N ASP A 349 -1.29 14.12 -6.13
CA ASP A 349 -0.64 15.31 -5.54
C ASP A 349 0.33 15.95 -6.52
N HIS A 350 1.16 15.15 -7.23
CA HIS A 350 2.07 15.66 -8.27
C HIS A 350 1.35 16.17 -9.51
N ALA A 351 0.21 15.60 -9.89
CA ALA A 351 -0.62 16.10 -10.99
C ALA A 351 -1.15 17.51 -10.68
N LEU A 352 -1.66 17.71 -9.46
CA LEU A 352 -2.12 19.03 -9.02
C LEU A 352 -0.97 20.04 -8.90
N LEU A 353 0.18 19.62 -8.37
CA LEU A 353 1.39 20.46 -8.30
C LEU A 353 1.82 20.89 -9.70
N HIS A 354 1.92 19.95 -10.64
CA HIS A 354 2.27 20.26 -12.03
C HIS A 354 1.30 21.27 -12.64
N HIS A 355 -0.01 21.05 -12.47
CA HIS A 355 -1.03 21.98 -12.98
C HIS A 355 -0.98 23.36 -12.33
N ALA A 356 -0.49 23.47 -11.09
CA ALA A 356 -0.38 24.74 -10.40
C ALA A 356 0.79 25.61 -10.91
N VAL A 357 1.79 25.03 -11.57
CA VAL A 357 3.00 25.73 -12.05
C VAL A 357 3.12 25.77 -13.58
N THR A 358 2.29 25.04 -14.32
CA THR A 358 2.24 25.03 -15.78
C THR A 358 0.88 25.49 -16.29
#